data_32782fa1059531170f28de6a055d7ad4
#
_entry.id   32782fa1059531170f28de6a055d7ad4
#
_cell.length_a   1.000
_cell.length_b   1.000
_cell.length_c   1.000
_cell.angle_alpha   90.00
_cell.angle_beta   90.00
_cell.angle_gamma   90.00
#
_symmetry.space_group_name_H-M   'P 1'
#
loop_
_entity.id
_entity.type
_entity.pdbx_description
1 polymer ?
#
loop_
_entity_poly.entity_id
_entity_poly.type
_entity_poly.pdbx_seq_one_letter_code
_entity_poly.pdbx_strand_id
1 'polypeptide(L)'
;MDFAIKVGSADKQRSACIVVGVFESRKLTDAAKNIDNAADGYVSNILRTGDMNGKLGATLLLHNIPTIPSKRILLVGLGQEKEYNSKAFRTAILSAVNALLRTAVSEVGLFLLDIPLKDRDLSWKISQTAILASECLYRFDTLKSKSESELPSLNKVTFYLSNRAHLKIAEIAMAQGVAIAQGMEVAKDLGNLAPNICTPSY
;
A
#
# COMPACT_ATOMS: atom_id res chain seq x y z
N MET A 1 -10.78 8.67 -0.42
CA MET A 1 -10.20 7.32 -0.56
C MET A 1 -10.86 6.36 0.42
N ASP A 2 -11.26 5.17 -0.04
CA ASP A 2 -11.94 4.18 0.78
C ASP A 2 -10.96 3.14 1.32
N PHE A 3 -11.14 2.78 2.60
CA PHE A 3 -10.38 1.72 3.24
C PHE A 3 -11.30 0.59 3.67
N ALA A 4 -10.83 -0.64 3.51
CA ALA A 4 -11.55 -1.84 3.97
C ALA A 4 -10.56 -2.84 4.57
N ILE A 5 -11.06 -3.72 5.44
CA ILE A 5 -10.28 -4.84 5.99
C ILE A 5 -10.97 -6.13 5.63
N LYS A 6 -10.18 -7.12 5.21
CA LYS A 6 -10.64 -8.47 4.89
C LYS A 6 -9.65 -9.52 5.39
N VAL A 7 -10.11 -10.72 5.55
CA VAL A 7 -9.28 -11.90 5.80
C VAL A 7 -9.24 -12.75 4.54
N GLY A 8 -8.04 -13.17 4.15
CA GLY A 8 -7.91 -14.03 2.98
C GLY A 8 -6.48 -14.20 2.51
N SER A 9 -6.27 -15.15 1.62
CA SER A 9 -4.98 -15.46 0.99
C SER A 9 -4.84 -14.73 -0.35
N ALA A 10 -3.63 -14.29 -0.67
CA ALA A 10 -3.33 -13.46 -1.83
C ALA A 10 -3.64 -14.15 -3.17
N ASP A 11 -3.42 -15.45 -3.25
CA ASP A 11 -3.67 -16.27 -4.45
C ASP A 11 -5.15 -16.38 -4.83
N LYS A 12 -6.07 -16.18 -3.87
CA LYS A 12 -7.52 -16.37 -4.06
C LYS A 12 -8.31 -15.08 -4.22
N GLN A 13 -7.67 -13.92 -4.07
CA GLN A 13 -8.38 -12.65 -4.13
C GLN A 13 -8.52 -12.15 -5.57
N ARG A 14 -9.73 -11.70 -5.89
CA ARG A 14 -10.03 -10.99 -7.14
C ARG A 14 -9.98 -9.49 -6.86
N SER A 15 -8.93 -8.83 -7.35
CA SER A 15 -8.72 -7.39 -7.23
C SER A 15 -8.13 -6.83 -8.53
N ALA A 16 -8.20 -5.52 -8.72
CA ALA A 16 -7.52 -4.87 -9.84
C ALA A 16 -5.99 -4.98 -9.71
N CYS A 17 -5.47 -4.97 -8.47
CA CYS A 17 -4.07 -5.22 -8.17
C CYS A 17 -3.94 -5.82 -6.75
N ILE A 18 -2.94 -6.66 -6.54
CA ILE A 18 -2.51 -7.15 -5.23
C ILE A 18 -1.06 -6.72 -5.00
N VAL A 19 -0.76 -6.26 -3.79
CA VAL A 19 0.60 -5.89 -3.37
C VAL A 19 1.14 -6.95 -2.42
N VAL A 20 2.31 -7.50 -2.73
CA VAL A 20 3.05 -8.45 -1.90
C VAL A 20 4.51 -8.06 -1.80
N GLY A 21 5.16 -8.48 -0.71
CA GLY A 21 6.54 -8.13 -0.41
C GLY A 21 7.56 -9.18 -0.84
N VAL A 22 8.75 -8.70 -1.20
CA VAL A 22 9.94 -9.51 -1.48
C VAL A 22 11.11 -8.92 -0.72
N PHE A 23 11.77 -9.73 0.11
CA PHE A 23 13.01 -9.34 0.78
C PHE A 23 14.22 -9.44 -0.16
N GLU A 24 15.32 -8.81 0.22
CA GLU A 24 16.60 -9.03 -0.46
C GLU A 24 16.94 -10.52 -0.54
N SER A 25 17.85 -10.87 -1.45
CA SER A 25 18.15 -12.26 -1.81
C SER A 25 16.95 -13.02 -2.41
N ARG A 26 15.96 -12.29 -2.93
CA ARG A 26 14.77 -12.84 -3.61
C ARG A 26 13.89 -13.69 -2.68
N LYS A 27 13.93 -13.45 -1.37
CA LYS A 27 13.12 -14.17 -0.38
C LYS A 27 11.69 -13.64 -0.42
N LEU A 28 10.75 -14.49 -0.78
CA LEU A 28 9.33 -14.18 -0.82
C LEU A 28 8.73 -14.10 0.59
N THR A 29 7.82 -13.14 0.83
CA THR A 29 6.92 -13.17 2.00
C THR A 29 5.89 -14.30 1.84
N ASP A 30 5.18 -14.65 2.90
CA ASP A 30 4.22 -15.77 2.84
C ASP A 30 3.10 -15.49 1.84
N ALA A 31 2.61 -14.25 1.75
CA ALA A 31 1.65 -13.86 0.72
C ALA A 31 2.20 -13.99 -0.71
N ALA A 32 3.46 -13.61 -0.92
CA ALA A 32 4.12 -13.78 -2.22
C ALA A 32 4.38 -15.25 -2.56
N LYS A 33 4.69 -16.10 -1.56
CA LYS A 33 4.82 -17.56 -1.74
C LYS A 33 3.50 -18.20 -2.14
N ASN A 34 2.38 -17.76 -1.55
CA ASN A 34 1.06 -18.28 -1.92
C ASN A 34 0.76 -18.03 -3.40
N ILE A 35 1.10 -16.83 -3.90
CA ILE A 35 0.97 -16.50 -5.33
C ILE A 35 1.93 -17.35 -6.17
N ASP A 36 3.18 -17.46 -5.76
CA ASP A 36 4.21 -18.20 -6.49
C ASP A 36 3.86 -19.68 -6.63
N ASN A 37 3.39 -20.30 -5.51
CA ASN A 37 2.93 -21.68 -5.51
C ASN A 37 1.71 -21.91 -6.40
N ALA A 38 0.74 -20.99 -6.38
CA ALA A 38 -0.46 -21.08 -7.21
C ALA A 38 -0.16 -20.84 -8.70
N ALA A 39 0.95 -20.19 -9.02
CA ALA A 39 1.42 -19.89 -10.38
C ALA A 39 2.65 -20.70 -10.79
N ASP A 40 2.83 -21.90 -10.22
CA ASP A 40 3.90 -22.85 -10.59
C ASP A 40 5.32 -22.24 -10.62
N GLY A 41 5.64 -21.38 -9.63
CA GLY A 41 6.94 -20.75 -9.51
C GLY A 41 7.17 -19.55 -10.43
N TYR A 42 6.12 -18.98 -11.01
CA TYR A 42 6.21 -17.86 -11.95
C TYR A 42 6.93 -16.65 -11.36
N VAL A 43 6.60 -16.26 -10.12
CA VAL A 43 7.22 -15.11 -9.44
C VAL A 43 8.70 -15.39 -9.18
N SER A 44 9.03 -16.57 -8.67
CA SER A 44 10.41 -17.00 -8.43
C SER A 44 11.24 -17.01 -9.73
N ASN A 45 10.66 -17.41 -10.84
CA ASN A 45 11.34 -17.39 -12.13
C ASN A 45 11.67 -15.96 -12.59
N ILE A 46 10.71 -15.00 -12.46
CA ILE A 46 10.96 -13.59 -12.76
C ILE A 46 12.05 -13.01 -11.85
N LEU A 47 12.04 -13.34 -10.56
CA LEU A 47 13.10 -12.88 -9.67
C LEU A 47 14.49 -13.44 -10.05
N ARG A 48 14.57 -14.62 -10.65
CA ARG A 48 15.84 -15.20 -11.15
C ARG A 48 16.39 -14.47 -12.36
N THR A 49 15.55 -13.89 -13.23
CA THR A 49 16.03 -13.07 -14.36
C THR A 49 16.74 -11.81 -13.92
N GLY A 50 16.52 -11.36 -12.67
CA GLY A 50 17.20 -10.21 -12.11
C GLY A 50 16.42 -8.90 -12.17
N ASP A 51 15.20 -8.92 -12.69
CA ASP A 51 14.34 -7.75 -12.82
C ASP A 51 13.99 -7.11 -11.47
N MET A 52 14.02 -7.91 -10.42
CA MET A 52 13.84 -7.47 -9.04
C MET A 52 14.69 -8.30 -8.06
N ASN A 53 15.39 -7.64 -7.16
CA ASN A 53 16.26 -8.27 -6.15
C ASN A 53 15.78 -8.07 -4.71
N GLY A 54 14.63 -7.44 -4.49
CA GLY A 54 14.05 -7.18 -3.17
C GLY A 54 14.66 -5.98 -2.43
N LYS A 55 15.51 -5.13 -3.06
CA LYS A 55 16.00 -3.89 -2.46
C LYS A 55 14.83 -3.04 -1.97
N LEU A 56 15.00 -2.41 -0.81
CA LEU A 56 13.97 -1.58 -0.19
C LEU A 56 13.43 -0.53 -1.16
N GLY A 57 12.11 -0.52 -1.31
CA GLY A 57 11.40 0.42 -2.18
C GLY A 57 11.42 0.09 -3.67
N ALA A 58 12.15 -0.94 -4.11
CA ALA A 58 12.04 -1.42 -5.50
C ALA A 58 10.63 -1.96 -5.77
N THR A 59 10.10 -1.71 -6.96
CA THR A 59 8.76 -2.18 -7.34
C THR A 59 8.79 -2.85 -8.71
N LEU A 60 8.02 -3.93 -8.86
CA LEU A 60 7.83 -4.61 -10.14
C LEU A 60 6.35 -4.97 -10.31
N LEU A 61 5.72 -4.44 -11.35
CA LEU A 61 4.32 -4.70 -11.67
C LEU A 61 4.22 -5.84 -12.68
N LEU A 62 3.58 -6.91 -12.27
CA LEU A 62 3.31 -8.09 -13.10
C LEU A 62 1.86 -8.07 -13.57
N HIS A 63 1.63 -8.47 -14.82
CA HIS A 63 0.31 -8.52 -15.43
C HIS A 63 -0.10 -9.95 -15.76
N ASN A 64 -1.37 -10.27 -15.55
CA ASN A 64 -2.01 -11.50 -16.01
C ASN A 64 -1.21 -12.77 -15.66
N ILE A 65 -0.83 -12.92 -14.38
CA ILE A 65 -0.18 -14.14 -13.90
C ILE A 65 -1.16 -15.32 -14.07
N PRO A 66 -0.75 -16.41 -14.71
CA PRO A 66 -1.59 -17.59 -14.85
C PRO A 66 -2.14 -18.07 -13.50
N THR A 67 -3.35 -18.59 -13.47
CA THR A 67 -4.04 -19.12 -12.28
C THR A 67 -4.42 -18.11 -11.18
N ILE A 68 -3.89 -16.89 -11.21
CA ILE A 68 -4.20 -15.86 -10.21
C ILE A 68 -5.39 -15.01 -10.67
N PRO A 69 -6.48 -14.89 -9.84
CA PRO A 69 -7.68 -14.16 -10.22
C PRO A 69 -7.50 -12.65 -10.38
N SER A 70 -6.48 -12.08 -9.73
CA SER A 70 -6.15 -10.65 -9.80
C SER A 70 -5.42 -10.31 -11.09
N LYS A 71 -5.83 -9.20 -11.73
CA LYS A 71 -5.27 -8.79 -13.03
C LYS A 71 -3.81 -8.37 -12.96
N ARG A 72 -3.37 -7.85 -11.80
CA ARG A 72 -2.01 -7.35 -11.60
C ARG A 72 -1.49 -7.74 -10.23
N ILE A 73 -0.20 -7.97 -10.14
CA ILE A 73 0.52 -8.18 -8.88
C ILE A 73 1.67 -7.19 -8.83
N LEU A 74 1.69 -6.35 -7.79
CA LEU A 74 2.81 -5.46 -7.52
C LEU A 74 3.72 -6.11 -6.48
N LEU A 75 4.92 -6.46 -6.90
CA LEU A 75 6.00 -6.87 -6.00
C LEU A 75 6.67 -5.63 -5.43
N VAL A 76 6.88 -5.59 -4.11
CA VAL A 76 7.55 -4.49 -3.42
C VAL A 76 8.75 -5.01 -2.65
N GLY A 77 9.91 -4.41 -2.86
CA GLY A 77 11.14 -4.70 -2.15
C GLY A 77 11.08 -4.18 -0.71
N LEU A 78 11.40 -5.07 0.22
CA LEU A 78 11.36 -4.81 1.66
C LEU A 78 12.76 -4.58 2.25
N GLY A 79 13.82 -4.75 1.45
CA GLY A 79 15.20 -4.72 1.92
C GLY A 79 15.60 -5.99 2.66
N GLN A 80 16.58 -5.89 3.54
CA GLN A 80 17.07 -7.02 4.32
C GLN A 80 16.08 -7.38 5.43
N GLU A 81 15.69 -8.65 5.52
CA GLU A 81 14.72 -9.12 6.52
C GLU A 81 15.16 -8.82 7.95
N LYS A 82 16.46 -8.94 8.24
CA LYS A 82 17.01 -8.66 9.58
C LYS A 82 16.91 -7.18 9.99
N GLU A 83 16.84 -6.28 9.01
CA GLU A 83 16.78 -4.82 9.19
C GLU A 83 15.36 -4.26 8.97
N TYR A 84 14.38 -5.14 8.72
CA TYR A 84 13.02 -4.71 8.48
C TYR A 84 12.39 -4.14 9.75
N ASN A 85 12.20 -2.83 9.74
CA ASN A 85 11.70 -2.02 10.86
C ASN A 85 10.62 -1.03 10.37
N SER A 86 10.13 -0.17 11.27
CA SER A 86 9.11 0.83 10.96
C SER A 86 9.47 1.77 9.80
N LYS A 87 10.75 2.16 9.67
CA LYS A 87 11.23 3.00 8.56
C LYS A 87 11.16 2.25 7.23
N ALA A 88 11.66 1.01 7.20
CA ALA A 88 11.59 0.16 6.00
C ALA A 88 10.15 -0.12 5.58
N PHE A 89 9.27 -0.41 6.54
CA PHE A 89 7.84 -0.57 6.30
C PHE A 89 7.21 0.66 5.64
N ARG A 90 7.43 1.87 6.20
CA ARG A 90 6.92 3.11 5.62
C ARG A 90 7.42 3.33 4.20
N THR A 91 8.72 3.10 3.95
CA THR A 91 9.29 3.20 2.60
C THR A 91 8.63 2.22 1.63
N ALA A 92 8.41 0.97 2.03
CA ALA A 92 7.74 -0.03 1.20
C ALA A 92 6.30 0.38 0.85
N ILE A 93 5.52 0.86 1.84
CA ILE A 93 4.15 1.35 1.60
C ILE A 93 4.15 2.54 0.65
N LEU A 94 5.00 3.55 0.88
CA LEU A 94 5.09 4.73 0.00
C LEU A 94 5.46 4.35 -1.42
N SER A 95 6.43 3.45 -1.60
CA SER A 95 6.85 2.97 -2.91
C SER A 95 5.72 2.21 -3.63
N ALA A 96 4.99 1.37 -2.89
CA ALA A 96 3.84 0.65 -3.43
C ALA A 96 2.74 1.61 -3.91
N VAL A 97 2.33 2.56 -3.07
CA VAL A 97 1.28 3.53 -3.41
C VAL A 97 1.72 4.40 -4.58
N ASN A 98 2.93 4.94 -4.56
CA ASN A 98 3.45 5.79 -5.65
C ASN A 98 3.56 5.03 -6.99
N ALA A 99 3.92 3.74 -6.96
CA ALA A 99 3.91 2.92 -8.17
C ALA A 99 2.48 2.74 -8.72
N LEU A 100 1.49 2.53 -7.85
CA LEU A 100 0.09 2.38 -8.23
C LEU A 100 -0.53 3.67 -8.78
N LEU A 101 -0.17 4.83 -8.23
CA LEU A 101 -0.66 6.14 -8.71
C LEU A 101 -0.30 6.44 -10.17
N ARG A 102 0.70 5.76 -10.72
CA ARG A 102 1.12 5.87 -12.12
C ARG A 102 0.40 4.86 -13.04
N THR A 103 -0.62 4.19 -12.52
CA THR A 103 -1.36 3.14 -13.24
C THR A 103 -2.85 3.42 -13.21
N ALA A 104 -3.61 2.76 -14.09
CA ALA A 104 -5.06 2.79 -14.08
C ALA A 104 -5.69 1.79 -13.07
N VAL A 105 -5.04 1.57 -11.92
CA VAL A 105 -5.55 0.69 -10.86
C VAL A 105 -6.50 1.48 -9.98
N SER A 106 -7.76 1.03 -9.88
CA SER A 106 -8.79 1.68 -9.07
C SER A 106 -8.88 1.12 -7.64
N GLU A 107 -8.57 -0.16 -7.46
CA GLU A 107 -8.57 -0.81 -6.15
C GLU A 107 -7.34 -1.71 -5.97
N VAL A 108 -6.86 -1.79 -4.73
CA VAL A 108 -5.70 -2.61 -4.39
C VAL A 108 -5.95 -3.44 -3.14
N GLY A 109 -5.49 -4.69 -3.17
CA GLY A 109 -5.37 -5.58 -2.01
C GLY A 109 -3.94 -5.56 -1.46
N LEU A 110 -3.76 -5.15 -0.21
CA LEU A 110 -2.45 -5.02 0.42
C LEU A 110 -2.18 -6.19 1.37
N PHE A 111 -1.13 -6.96 1.13
CA PHE A 111 -0.70 -8.14 1.89
C PHE A 111 0.66 -7.94 2.57
N LEU A 112 0.90 -6.76 3.11
CA LEU A 112 2.16 -6.42 3.80
C LEU A 112 2.02 -6.35 5.33
N LEU A 113 0.78 -6.42 5.85
CA LEU A 113 0.50 -6.13 7.26
C LEU A 113 0.86 -7.28 8.21
N ASP A 114 0.84 -8.52 7.72
CA ASP A 114 1.19 -9.69 8.53
C ASP A 114 2.71 -9.87 8.71
N ILE A 115 3.52 -9.15 7.94
CA ILE A 115 4.98 -9.20 8.07
C ILE A 115 5.37 -8.62 9.42
N PRO A 116 6.08 -9.39 10.27
CA PRO A 116 6.44 -8.92 11.60
C PRO A 116 7.42 -7.74 11.55
N LEU A 117 7.20 -6.77 12.43
CA LEU A 117 8.15 -5.69 12.72
C LEU A 117 8.71 -5.88 14.13
N LYS A 118 9.99 -5.54 14.33
CA LYS A 118 10.63 -5.66 15.64
C LYS A 118 10.16 -4.60 16.64
N ASP A 119 9.77 -3.44 16.14
CA ASP A 119 9.55 -2.22 16.90
C ASP A 119 8.09 -1.74 16.90
N ARG A 120 7.20 -2.41 16.18
CA ARG A 120 5.79 -1.98 16.02
C ARG A 120 4.84 -3.15 15.89
N ASP A 121 3.62 -2.96 16.38
CA ASP A 121 2.54 -3.92 16.31
C ASP A 121 1.68 -3.79 15.03
N LEU A 122 0.67 -4.64 14.92
CA LEU A 122 -0.27 -4.64 13.81
C LEU A 122 -1.10 -3.35 13.73
N SER A 123 -1.54 -2.84 14.89
CA SER A 123 -2.36 -1.63 14.95
C SER A 123 -1.62 -0.43 14.38
N TRP A 124 -0.35 -0.28 14.75
CA TRP A 124 0.51 0.76 14.20
C TRP A 124 0.68 0.61 12.67
N LYS A 125 0.92 -0.61 12.18
CA LYS A 125 1.08 -0.86 10.72
C LYS A 125 -0.16 -0.45 9.94
N ILE A 126 -1.34 -0.79 10.43
CA ILE A 126 -2.61 -0.47 9.80
C ILE A 126 -2.85 1.04 9.78
N SER A 127 -2.72 1.71 10.93
CA SER A 127 -2.87 3.17 11.03
C SER A 127 -1.87 3.90 10.14
N GLN A 128 -0.59 3.50 10.16
CA GLN A 128 0.43 4.10 9.30
C GLN A 128 0.14 3.89 7.81
N THR A 129 -0.35 2.73 7.42
CA THR A 129 -0.69 2.48 6.01
C THR A 129 -1.83 3.38 5.53
N ALA A 130 -2.87 3.57 6.35
CA ALA A 130 -3.97 4.47 6.03
C ALA A 130 -3.48 5.93 5.90
N ILE A 131 -2.65 6.39 6.84
CA ILE A 131 -2.05 7.74 6.81
C ILE A 131 -1.21 7.94 5.55
N LEU A 132 -0.26 7.03 5.29
CA LEU A 132 0.67 7.16 4.15
C LEU A 132 -0.05 7.08 2.81
N ALA A 133 -1.04 6.21 2.68
CA ALA A 133 -1.82 6.11 1.45
C ALA A 133 -2.64 7.38 1.19
N SER A 134 -3.27 7.95 2.21
CA SER A 134 -3.98 9.23 2.11
C SER A 134 -3.01 10.38 1.79
N GLU A 135 -1.85 10.40 2.41
CA GLU A 135 -0.83 11.43 2.18
C GLU A 135 -0.34 11.45 0.73
N CYS A 136 -0.13 10.29 0.11
CA CYS A 136 0.27 10.17 -1.29
C CYS A 136 -0.79 10.69 -2.26
N LEU A 137 -2.06 10.64 -1.89
CA LEU A 137 -3.20 11.09 -2.69
C LEU A 137 -3.59 12.54 -2.44
N TYR A 138 -3.06 13.15 -1.37
CA TYR A 138 -3.38 14.53 -1.03
C TYR A 138 -3.01 15.49 -2.15
N ARG A 139 -3.94 16.34 -2.51
CA ARG A 139 -3.77 17.40 -3.50
C ARG A 139 -4.52 18.65 -3.06
N PHE A 140 -3.87 19.78 -3.18
CA PHE A 140 -4.50 21.07 -2.95
C PHE A 140 -4.95 21.68 -4.29
N ASP A 141 -6.21 21.50 -4.63
CA ASP A 141 -6.80 21.97 -5.88
C ASP A 141 -7.88 23.06 -5.69
N THR A 142 -8.12 23.49 -4.44
CA THR A 142 -9.23 24.39 -4.05
C THR A 142 -9.21 25.74 -4.76
N LEU A 143 -8.03 26.26 -5.13
CA LEU A 143 -7.86 27.57 -5.77
C LEU A 143 -7.53 27.49 -7.27
N LYS A 144 -7.57 26.30 -7.86
CA LYS A 144 -7.27 26.12 -9.28
C LYS A 144 -8.55 26.14 -10.09
N SER A 145 -8.59 27.01 -11.13
CA SER A 145 -9.72 27.09 -12.07
C SER A 145 -9.88 25.83 -12.94
N LYS A 146 -8.79 25.11 -13.20
CA LYS A 146 -8.78 23.79 -13.84
C LYS A 146 -7.70 22.94 -13.19
N SER A 147 -8.02 21.70 -12.83
CA SER A 147 -7.01 20.71 -12.49
C SER A 147 -6.37 20.21 -13.79
N GLU A 148 -5.12 20.58 -14.04
CA GLU A 148 -4.39 20.20 -15.26
C GLU A 148 -3.95 18.73 -15.28
N SER A 149 -4.09 18.02 -14.15
CA SER A 149 -3.67 16.65 -14.03
C SER A 149 -4.86 15.73 -13.75
N GLU A 150 -4.92 14.61 -14.47
CA GLU A 150 -5.90 13.57 -14.24
C GLU A 150 -5.86 13.13 -12.77
N LEU A 151 -7.06 12.90 -12.19
CA LEU A 151 -7.18 12.36 -10.84
C LEU A 151 -6.60 10.94 -10.80
N PRO A 152 -5.87 10.59 -9.75
CA PRO A 152 -5.42 9.22 -9.57
C PRO A 152 -6.58 8.24 -9.64
N SER A 153 -6.40 7.15 -10.37
CA SER A 153 -7.44 6.11 -10.48
C SER A 153 -7.67 5.36 -9.17
N LEU A 154 -6.65 5.28 -8.30
CA LEU A 154 -6.71 4.56 -7.04
C LEU A 154 -7.65 5.25 -6.05
N ASN A 155 -8.77 4.60 -5.74
CA ASN A 155 -9.80 5.11 -4.84
C ASN A 155 -10.10 4.18 -3.65
N LYS A 156 -9.61 2.92 -3.70
CA LYS A 156 -9.86 1.94 -2.64
C LYS A 156 -8.63 1.11 -2.30
N VAL A 157 -8.34 0.99 -1.00
CA VAL A 157 -7.32 0.10 -0.45
C VAL A 157 -7.96 -0.90 0.50
N THR A 158 -7.76 -2.19 0.23
CA THR A 158 -8.22 -3.27 1.09
C THR A 158 -7.02 -3.87 1.81
N PHE A 159 -7.02 -3.81 3.14
CA PHE A 159 -6.03 -4.44 4.00
C PHE A 159 -6.39 -5.91 4.20
N TYR A 160 -5.48 -6.80 3.85
CA TYR A 160 -5.67 -8.23 4.03
C TYR A 160 -4.87 -8.74 5.23
N LEU A 161 -5.53 -9.51 6.06
CA LEU A 161 -4.97 -10.19 7.21
C LEU A 161 -5.11 -11.71 7.04
N SER A 162 -4.17 -12.46 7.58
CA SER A 162 -4.24 -13.92 7.61
C SER A 162 -5.14 -14.44 8.75
N ASN A 163 -5.22 -13.70 9.87
CA ASN A 163 -5.93 -14.12 11.07
C ASN A 163 -7.18 -13.29 11.35
N ARG A 164 -8.34 -13.97 11.38
CA ARG A 164 -9.64 -13.36 11.69
C ARG A 164 -9.73 -12.77 13.10
N ALA A 165 -8.98 -13.30 14.06
CA ALA A 165 -8.96 -12.77 15.43
C ALA A 165 -8.50 -11.31 15.51
N HIS A 166 -7.74 -10.84 14.53
CA HIS A 166 -7.24 -9.48 14.49
C HIS A 166 -8.19 -8.45 13.87
N LEU A 167 -9.36 -8.88 13.32
CA LEU A 167 -10.27 -7.97 12.61
C LEU A 167 -10.70 -6.78 13.44
N LYS A 168 -11.19 -7.01 14.67
CA LYS A 168 -11.72 -5.94 15.52
C LYS A 168 -10.66 -4.87 15.86
N ILE A 169 -9.45 -5.30 16.20
CA ILE A 169 -8.35 -4.37 16.50
C ILE A 169 -7.89 -3.63 15.24
N ALA A 170 -7.93 -4.31 14.10
CA ALA A 170 -7.58 -3.76 12.81
C ALA A 170 -8.56 -2.68 12.34
N GLU A 171 -9.86 -2.89 12.52
CA GLU A 171 -10.91 -1.90 12.22
C GLU A 171 -10.74 -0.63 13.03
N ILE A 172 -10.46 -0.75 14.33
CA ILE A 172 -10.18 0.39 15.21
C ILE A 172 -8.94 1.15 14.74
N ALA A 173 -7.85 0.43 14.48
CA ALA A 173 -6.60 1.02 14.02
C ALA A 173 -6.73 1.72 12.65
N MET A 174 -7.51 1.14 11.74
CA MET A 174 -7.83 1.75 10.45
C MET A 174 -8.61 3.05 10.63
N ALA A 175 -9.67 3.05 11.45
CA ALA A 175 -10.46 4.24 11.72
C ALA A 175 -9.60 5.37 12.34
N GLN A 176 -8.71 5.03 13.27
CA GLN A 176 -7.75 5.98 13.84
C GLN A 176 -6.81 6.56 12.78
N GLY A 177 -6.24 5.71 11.92
CA GLY A 177 -5.37 6.15 10.83
C GLY A 177 -6.06 7.08 9.85
N VAL A 178 -7.31 6.78 9.48
CA VAL A 178 -8.13 7.63 8.61
C VAL A 178 -8.43 8.98 9.27
N ALA A 179 -8.81 9.00 10.55
CA ALA A 179 -9.08 10.24 11.26
C ALA A 179 -7.83 11.14 11.38
N ILE A 180 -6.66 10.53 11.63
CA ILE A 180 -5.38 11.28 11.63
C ILE A 180 -5.09 11.84 10.24
N ALA A 181 -5.25 11.04 9.18
CA ALA A 181 -5.03 11.50 7.82
C ALA A 181 -5.92 12.68 7.44
N GLN A 182 -7.21 12.63 7.80
CA GLN A 182 -8.15 13.74 7.59
C GLN A 182 -7.73 15.01 8.33
N GLY A 183 -7.29 14.89 9.59
CA GLY A 183 -6.75 16.03 10.33
C GLY A 183 -5.49 16.62 9.68
N MET A 184 -4.61 15.76 9.14
CA MET A 184 -3.42 16.21 8.39
C MET A 184 -3.81 16.92 7.08
N GLU A 185 -4.83 16.46 6.38
CA GLU A 185 -5.36 17.10 5.16
C GLU A 185 -5.87 18.50 5.47
N VAL A 186 -6.69 18.67 6.52
CA VAL A 186 -7.17 19.98 6.96
C VAL A 186 -6.01 20.93 7.30
N ALA A 187 -5.00 20.45 8.02
CA ALA A 187 -3.82 21.25 8.35
C ALA A 187 -3.04 21.69 7.12
N LYS A 188 -2.90 20.78 6.13
CA LYS A 188 -2.23 21.07 4.84
C LYS A 188 -3.05 22.06 4.02
N ASP A 189 -4.38 21.93 3.99
CA ASP A 189 -5.27 22.86 3.29
C ASP A 189 -5.14 24.27 3.85
N LEU A 190 -5.20 24.43 5.17
CA LEU A 190 -5.00 25.73 5.83
C LEU A 190 -3.63 26.32 5.53
N GLY A 191 -2.57 25.49 5.55
CA GLY A 191 -1.20 25.94 5.24
C GLY A 191 -1.00 26.33 3.77
N ASN A 192 -1.82 25.80 2.85
CA ASN A 192 -1.75 26.09 1.42
C ASN A 192 -2.65 27.27 0.98
N LEU A 193 -3.59 27.71 1.85
CA LEU A 193 -4.43 28.85 1.56
C LEU A 193 -3.62 30.15 1.56
N ALA A 194 -3.91 31.02 0.59
CA ALA A 194 -3.29 32.33 0.53
C ALA A 194 -3.72 33.21 1.73
N PRO A 195 -2.86 34.13 2.22
CA PRO A 195 -3.12 34.91 3.42
C PRO A 195 -4.33 35.88 3.30
N ASN A 196 -4.75 36.21 2.09
CA ASN A 196 -5.97 36.98 1.84
C ASN A 196 -7.26 36.15 1.98
N ILE A 197 -7.15 34.81 2.06
CA ILE A 197 -8.27 33.89 2.29
C ILE A 197 -8.20 33.39 3.72
N CYS A 198 -7.07 32.77 4.11
CA CYS A 198 -6.85 32.29 5.47
C CYS A 198 -6.44 33.49 6.38
N THR A 199 -7.42 34.24 6.81
CA THR A 199 -7.25 35.34 7.77
C THR A 199 -7.50 34.86 9.21
N PRO A 200 -7.16 35.65 10.26
CA PRO A 200 -7.50 35.29 11.64
C PRO A 200 -9.00 35.08 11.91
N SER A 201 -9.85 35.52 10.99
CA SER A 201 -11.32 35.37 11.09
C SER A 201 -11.84 34.20 10.22
N TYR A 202 -10.95 33.47 9.54
CA TYR A 202 -11.32 32.31 8.70
C TYR A 202 -11.71 31.07 9.58
#